data_69bfe2327e7b104652412f8735e109ee
#
_entry.id   69bfe2327e7b104652412f8735e109ee
#
_cell.length_a   1.000
_cell.length_b   1.000
_cell.length_c   1.000
_cell.angle_alpha   90.00
_cell.angle_beta   90.00
_cell.angle_gamma   90.00
#
_symmetry.space_group_name_H-M   'P 1'
#
loop_
_entity.id
_entity.type
_entity.pdbx_description
1 polymer ?
#
loop_
_entity_poly.entity_id
_entity_poly.type
_entity_poly.pdbx_seq_one_letter_code
_entity_poly.pdbx_strand_id
1 'polypeptide(L)'
;MSQEFRIRLATPDDVAMIGWHRARMFQDMGLVPDKLFESFRIRALDRLSKALASGDYFGWLVSETNAPEKIIAGAGVIIRVVPPFPHRDEDGRITIAEGRQGLIVNVFTEPEWRRRGIAKRLMKKIIAWSREQNLDDIVLHASDKGRVLYEQLGFVLTNEMRLRGDRQPD
;
A
#
# COMPACT_ATOMS: atom_id res chain seq x y z
N MET A 1 24.67 16.58 0.08
CA MET A 1 24.74 15.18 0.55
C MET A 1 23.38 14.54 0.28
N SER A 2 23.34 13.44 -0.49
CA SER A 2 22.08 12.73 -0.72
C SER A 2 21.64 12.14 0.61
N GLN A 3 20.45 12.51 1.08
CA GLN A 3 19.84 11.87 2.25
C GLN A 3 19.67 10.38 1.94
N GLU A 4 20.35 9.54 2.69
CA GLU A 4 20.19 8.09 2.57
C GLU A 4 19.00 7.63 3.38
N PHE A 5 18.11 6.87 2.73
CA PHE A 5 16.94 6.27 3.36
C PHE A 5 17.14 4.75 3.46
N ARG A 6 16.79 4.20 4.60
CA ARG A 6 16.73 2.77 4.83
C ARG A 6 15.29 2.30 4.65
N ILE A 7 15.11 1.26 3.83
CA ILE A 7 13.83 0.56 3.66
C ILE A 7 13.98 -0.84 4.25
N ARG A 8 13.09 -1.21 5.16
CA ARG A 8 13.05 -2.54 5.76
C ARG A 8 11.64 -3.12 5.76
N LEU A 9 11.55 -4.44 5.85
CA LEU A 9 10.28 -5.11 6.14
C LEU A 9 9.79 -4.73 7.54
N ALA A 10 8.49 -4.62 7.66
CA ALA A 10 7.81 -4.45 8.93
C ALA A 10 7.77 -5.77 9.71
N THR A 11 7.81 -5.65 11.02
CA THR A 11 7.63 -6.74 11.96
C THR A 11 6.31 -6.55 12.73
N PRO A 12 5.85 -7.52 13.51
CA PRO A 12 4.67 -7.34 14.36
C PRO A 12 4.75 -6.13 15.30
N ASP A 13 5.95 -5.72 15.71
CA ASP A 13 6.15 -4.56 16.60
C ASP A 13 5.83 -3.23 15.89
N ASP A 14 5.80 -3.22 14.56
CA ASP A 14 5.53 -2.02 13.76
C ASP A 14 4.04 -1.78 13.51
N VAL A 15 3.16 -2.65 13.96
CA VAL A 15 1.73 -2.58 13.63
C VAL A 15 1.09 -1.26 14.06
N ALA A 16 1.53 -0.70 15.19
CA ALA A 16 1.04 0.61 15.66
C ALA A 16 1.37 1.74 14.68
N MET A 17 2.59 1.74 14.13
CA MET A 17 3.03 2.71 13.13
C MET A 17 2.28 2.53 11.80
N ILE A 18 2.07 1.31 11.37
CA ILE A 18 1.32 1.02 10.14
C ILE A 18 -0.14 1.48 10.28
N GLY A 19 -0.76 1.23 11.43
CA GLY A 19 -2.12 1.70 11.74
C GLY A 19 -2.20 3.23 11.78
N TRP A 20 -1.19 3.89 12.34
CA TRP A 20 -1.06 5.34 12.34
C TRP A 20 -0.96 5.89 10.91
N HIS A 21 -0.03 5.39 10.10
CA HIS A 21 0.13 5.81 8.70
C HIS A 21 -1.17 5.63 7.90
N ARG A 22 -1.89 4.52 8.11
CA ARG A 22 -3.18 4.30 7.45
C ARG A 22 -4.22 5.37 7.84
N ALA A 23 -4.35 5.66 9.12
CA ALA A 23 -5.29 6.66 9.61
C ALA A 23 -4.94 8.07 9.09
N ARG A 24 -3.67 8.44 9.14
CA ARG A 24 -3.16 9.71 8.61
C ARG A 24 -3.37 9.83 7.10
N MET A 25 -3.12 8.77 6.35
CA MET A 25 -3.34 8.75 4.90
C MET A 25 -4.80 9.09 4.56
N PHE A 26 -5.75 8.44 5.21
CA PHE A 26 -7.16 8.72 4.96
C PHE A 26 -7.62 10.07 5.49
N GLN A 27 -7.04 10.55 6.60
CA GLN A 27 -7.30 11.91 7.10
C GLN A 27 -6.78 12.96 6.11
N ASP A 28 -5.58 12.80 5.57
CA ASP A 28 -4.99 13.71 4.56
C ASP A 28 -5.80 13.73 3.25
N MET A 29 -6.49 12.63 2.94
CA MET A 29 -7.42 12.54 1.80
C MET A 29 -8.80 13.13 2.10
N GLY A 30 -9.04 13.62 3.34
CA GLY A 30 -10.33 14.14 3.76
C GLY A 30 -11.43 13.09 3.95
N LEU A 31 -11.06 11.80 4.02
CA LEU A 31 -12.00 10.69 4.13
C LEU A 31 -12.25 10.24 5.58
N VAL A 32 -11.36 10.59 6.50
CA VAL A 32 -11.51 10.32 7.94
C VAL A 32 -11.50 11.65 8.68
N PRO A 33 -12.66 12.13 9.17
CA PRO A 33 -12.74 13.32 10.02
C PRO A 33 -12.00 13.11 11.35
N ASP A 34 -11.53 14.20 11.97
CA ASP A 34 -10.78 14.17 13.22
C ASP A 34 -11.47 13.37 14.33
N LYS A 35 -12.80 13.55 14.47
CA LYS A 35 -13.61 12.83 15.46
C LYS A 35 -13.63 11.31 15.27
N LEU A 36 -13.32 10.80 14.09
CA LEU A 36 -13.29 9.37 13.78
C LEU A 36 -11.85 8.83 13.70
N PHE A 37 -10.83 9.68 13.77
CA PHE A 37 -9.43 9.28 13.57
C PHE A 37 -9.01 8.15 14.51
N GLU A 38 -9.24 8.31 15.82
CA GLU A 38 -8.80 7.32 16.81
C GLU A 38 -9.57 6.00 16.69
N SER A 39 -10.88 6.03 16.50
CA SER A 39 -11.67 4.81 16.29
C SER A 39 -11.29 4.08 15.01
N PHE A 40 -10.96 4.82 13.95
CA PHE A 40 -10.45 4.25 12.69
C PHE A 40 -9.08 3.62 12.89
N ARG A 41 -8.15 4.31 13.57
CA ARG A 41 -6.79 3.82 13.87
C ARG A 41 -6.83 2.52 14.65
N ILE A 42 -7.65 2.42 15.69
CA ILE A 42 -7.80 1.21 16.52
C ILE A 42 -8.31 0.04 15.67
N ARG A 43 -9.33 0.24 14.83
CA ARG A 43 -9.85 -0.81 13.94
C ARG A 43 -8.82 -1.24 12.90
N ALA A 44 -8.06 -0.29 12.35
CA ALA A 44 -6.98 -0.58 11.41
C ALA A 44 -5.88 -1.41 12.08
N LEU A 45 -5.50 -1.05 13.31
CA LEU A 45 -4.50 -1.77 14.09
C LEU A 45 -4.92 -3.23 14.35
N ASP A 46 -6.15 -3.47 14.80
CA ASP A 46 -6.66 -4.83 15.02
C ASP A 46 -6.61 -5.68 13.75
N ARG A 47 -7.07 -5.13 12.64
CA ARG A 47 -7.08 -5.86 11.35
C ARG A 47 -5.68 -6.11 10.82
N LEU A 48 -4.81 -5.11 10.87
CA LEU A 48 -3.42 -5.21 10.39
C LEU A 48 -2.58 -6.17 11.26
N SER A 49 -2.79 -6.19 12.57
CA SER A 49 -2.14 -7.12 13.47
C SER A 49 -2.42 -8.58 13.09
N LYS A 50 -3.70 -8.88 12.83
CA LYS A 50 -4.13 -10.21 12.37
C LYS A 50 -3.52 -10.57 11.01
N ALA A 51 -3.54 -9.64 10.06
CA ALA A 51 -3.03 -9.87 8.72
C ALA A 51 -1.49 -10.03 8.69
N LEU A 52 -0.76 -9.30 9.52
CA LEU A 52 0.68 -9.50 9.71
C LEU A 52 0.99 -10.87 10.29
N ALA A 53 0.24 -11.29 11.32
CA ALA A 53 0.45 -12.58 11.99
C ALA A 53 0.13 -13.77 11.07
N SER A 54 -0.88 -13.65 10.19
CA SER A 54 -1.26 -14.71 9.23
C SER A 54 -0.37 -14.76 7.99
N GLY A 55 0.48 -13.75 7.75
CA GLY A 55 1.28 -13.64 6.53
C GLY A 55 0.50 -13.15 5.30
N ASP A 56 -0.70 -12.60 5.50
CA ASP A 56 -1.52 -12.02 4.43
C ASP A 56 -1.16 -10.55 4.14
N TYR A 57 -0.37 -9.93 5.02
CA TYR A 57 0.10 -8.56 4.86
C TYR A 57 1.61 -8.48 5.01
N PHE A 58 2.25 -7.82 4.04
CA PHE A 58 3.66 -7.48 4.06
C PHE A 58 3.79 -5.97 4.04
N GLY A 59 4.50 -5.41 5.03
CA GLY A 59 4.73 -3.98 5.15
C GLY A 59 6.19 -3.62 4.91
N TRP A 60 6.43 -2.42 4.40
CA TRP A 60 7.76 -1.80 4.34
C TRP A 60 7.70 -0.46 5.02
N LEU A 61 8.72 -0.19 5.82
CA LEU A 61 8.88 1.07 6.52
C LEU A 61 10.17 1.73 6.08
N VAL A 62 10.14 3.05 6.01
CA VAL A 62 11.27 3.88 5.61
C VAL A 62 11.68 4.76 6.77
N SER A 63 12.98 4.80 7.04
CA SER A 63 13.59 5.72 8.01
C SER A 63 14.79 6.43 7.37
N GLU A 64 15.26 7.49 8.01
CA GLU A 64 16.58 8.02 7.72
C GLU A 64 17.66 7.05 8.18
N THR A 65 18.78 6.97 7.45
CA THR A 65 19.89 6.10 7.83
C THR A 65 20.47 6.47 9.20
N ASN A 66 20.49 7.76 9.52
CA ASN A 66 21.03 8.29 10.77
C ASN A 66 20.03 8.30 11.94
N ALA A 67 18.76 8.03 11.69
CA ALA A 67 17.70 7.96 12.68
C ALA A 67 16.75 6.77 12.38
N PRO A 68 17.22 5.54 12.56
CA PRO A 68 16.49 4.34 12.13
C PRO A 68 15.19 4.10 12.93
N GLU A 69 15.05 4.70 14.09
CA GLU A 69 13.84 4.69 14.93
C GLU A 69 12.75 5.62 14.42
N LYS A 70 13.11 6.65 13.64
CA LYS A 70 12.17 7.61 13.09
C LYS A 70 11.62 7.11 11.75
N ILE A 71 10.43 6.53 11.78
CA ILE A 71 9.75 6.09 10.58
C ILE A 71 9.09 7.30 9.89
N ILE A 72 9.41 7.50 8.63
CA ILE A 72 9.01 8.66 7.83
C ILE A 72 8.09 8.32 6.66
N ALA A 73 8.00 7.05 6.29
CA ALA A 73 7.12 6.57 5.24
C ALA A 73 6.87 5.08 5.38
N GLY A 74 5.85 4.60 4.71
CA GLY A 74 5.55 3.17 4.64
C GLY A 74 4.61 2.84 3.49
N ALA A 75 4.51 1.55 3.21
CA ALA A 75 3.53 0.96 2.31
C ALA A 75 3.36 -0.52 2.67
N GLY A 76 2.31 -1.15 2.16
CA GLY A 76 2.10 -2.57 2.36
C GLY A 76 1.42 -3.23 1.18
N VAL A 77 1.45 -4.56 1.18
CA VAL A 77 0.78 -5.42 0.23
C VAL A 77 -0.07 -6.42 1.00
N ILE A 78 -1.34 -6.51 0.65
CA ILE A 78 -2.23 -7.59 1.07
C ILE A 78 -2.19 -8.65 -0.02
N ILE A 79 -1.85 -9.87 0.34
CA ILE A 79 -1.97 -11.02 -0.58
C ILE A 79 -3.41 -11.50 -0.56
N ARG A 80 -3.98 -11.64 -1.74
CA ARG A 80 -5.32 -12.21 -1.93
C ARG A 80 -5.30 -13.25 -3.05
N VAL A 81 -6.16 -14.22 -2.94
CA VAL A 81 -6.39 -15.21 -3.99
C VAL A 81 -7.73 -14.90 -4.63
N VAL A 82 -7.71 -14.73 -5.94
CA VAL A 82 -8.90 -14.56 -6.79
C VAL A 82 -9.01 -15.75 -7.73
N PRO A 83 -10.16 -16.02 -8.34
CA PRO A 83 -10.25 -17.06 -9.36
C PRO A 83 -9.23 -16.86 -10.49
N PRO A 84 -8.73 -17.92 -11.13
CA PRO A 84 -7.84 -17.80 -12.28
C PRO A 84 -8.41 -16.86 -13.34
N PHE A 85 -7.55 -16.06 -13.94
CA PHE A 85 -7.97 -15.06 -14.93
C PHE A 85 -7.00 -15.01 -16.11
N PRO A 86 -7.45 -14.58 -17.30
CA PRO A 86 -6.58 -14.37 -18.43
C PRO A 86 -5.67 -13.17 -18.17
N HIS A 87 -4.36 -13.38 -18.28
CA HIS A 87 -3.34 -12.35 -18.19
C HIS A 87 -2.72 -12.13 -19.57
N ARG A 88 -2.60 -10.87 -19.99
CA ARG A 88 -1.92 -10.49 -21.23
C ARG A 88 -0.56 -9.90 -20.90
N ASP A 89 0.49 -10.53 -21.41
CA ASP A 89 1.86 -10.02 -21.26
C ASP A 89 2.15 -8.82 -22.18
N GLU A 90 3.37 -8.27 -22.07
CA GLU A 90 3.82 -7.12 -22.85
C GLU A 90 3.83 -7.43 -24.39
N ASP A 91 4.02 -8.69 -24.78
CA ASP A 91 4.00 -9.14 -26.16
C ASP A 91 2.57 -9.43 -26.68
N GLY A 92 1.57 -9.22 -25.85
CA GLY A 92 0.16 -9.46 -26.18
C GLY A 92 -0.28 -10.91 -26.09
N ARG A 93 0.55 -11.84 -25.59
CA ARG A 93 0.18 -13.24 -25.38
C ARG A 93 -0.75 -13.35 -24.20
N ILE A 94 -1.74 -14.21 -24.32
CA ILE A 94 -2.66 -14.51 -23.22
C ILE A 94 -2.19 -15.79 -22.54
N THR A 95 -1.96 -15.67 -21.25
CA THR A 95 -1.70 -16.78 -20.32
C THR A 95 -2.79 -16.83 -19.27
N ILE A 96 -2.88 -17.91 -18.51
CA ILE A 96 -3.83 -18.05 -17.41
C ILE A 96 -3.05 -17.87 -16.12
N ALA A 97 -3.40 -16.82 -15.37
CA ALA A 97 -2.86 -16.56 -14.05
C ALA A 97 -3.56 -17.43 -13.01
N GLU A 98 -2.82 -17.90 -12.02
CA GLU A 98 -3.33 -18.74 -10.93
C GLU A 98 -4.23 -17.97 -9.93
N GLY A 99 -4.23 -16.65 -10.00
CA GLY A 99 -5.07 -15.79 -9.19
C GLY A 99 -4.41 -15.29 -7.91
N ARG A 100 -3.10 -15.41 -7.78
CA ARG A 100 -2.36 -14.88 -6.63
C ARG A 100 -2.02 -13.41 -6.86
N GLN A 101 -2.78 -12.52 -6.22
CA GLN A 101 -2.72 -11.08 -6.47
C GLN A 101 -2.24 -10.32 -5.23
N GLY A 102 -1.44 -9.27 -5.44
CA GLY A 102 -1.04 -8.32 -4.41
C GLY A 102 -1.85 -7.02 -4.50
N LEU A 103 -2.55 -6.64 -3.44
CA LEU A 103 -3.19 -5.33 -3.31
C LEU A 103 -2.27 -4.39 -2.52
N ILE A 104 -1.71 -3.39 -3.19
CA ILE A 104 -0.89 -2.37 -2.53
C ILE A 104 -1.78 -1.41 -1.76
N VAL A 105 -1.45 -1.20 -0.49
CA VAL A 105 -2.18 -0.36 0.45
C VAL A 105 -1.23 0.47 1.31
N ASN A 106 -1.76 1.46 2.02
CA ASN A 106 -1.04 2.23 3.03
C ASN A 106 0.21 2.97 2.52
N VAL A 107 0.24 3.37 1.25
CA VAL A 107 1.33 4.18 0.72
C VAL A 107 1.25 5.57 1.31
N PHE A 108 2.11 5.85 2.27
CA PHE A 108 2.12 7.11 3.00
C PHE A 108 3.55 7.62 3.21
N THR A 109 3.71 8.92 3.12
CA THR A 109 4.96 9.63 3.47
C THR A 109 4.57 10.81 4.34
N GLU A 110 5.27 10.97 5.47
CA GLU A 110 5.06 12.11 6.37
C GLU A 110 5.20 13.44 5.60
N PRO A 111 4.37 14.45 5.89
CA PRO A 111 4.26 15.67 5.08
C PRO A 111 5.60 16.36 4.81
N GLU A 112 6.44 16.49 5.82
CA GLU A 112 7.75 17.13 5.75
C GLU A 112 8.79 16.35 4.90
N TRP A 113 8.48 15.09 4.58
CA TRP A 113 9.34 14.18 3.81
C TRP A 113 8.86 13.97 2.37
N ARG A 114 7.76 14.58 1.99
CA ARG A 114 7.20 14.47 0.63
C ARG A 114 8.08 15.12 -0.41
N ARG A 115 7.89 14.74 -1.68
CA ARG A 115 8.61 15.28 -2.85
C ARG A 115 10.12 15.00 -2.87
N ARG A 116 10.59 14.02 -2.08
CA ARG A 116 11.99 13.57 -2.00
C ARG A 116 12.22 12.20 -2.67
N GLY A 117 11.25 11.72 -3.46
CA GLY A 117 11.36 10.45 -4.18
C GLY A 117 11.18 9.19 -3.31
N ILE A 118 10.84 9.33 -2.02
CA ILE A 118 10.72 8.21 -1.07
C ILE A 118 9.65 7.21 -1.53
N ALA A 119 8.44 7.68 -1.85
CA ALA A 119 7.37 6.82 -2.33
C ALA A 119 7.76 6.06 -3.60
N LYS A 120 8.46 6.71 -4.54
CA LYS A 120 8.94 6.05 -5.77
C LYS A 120 9.94 4.92 -5.47
N ARG A 121 10.88 5.15 -4.55
CA ARG A 121 11.85 4.12 -4.12
C ARG A 121 11.15 2.95 -3.43
N LEU A 122 10.18 3.25 -2.55
CA LEU A 122 9.39 2.27 -1.84
C LEU A 122 8.57 1.40 -2.80
N MET A 123 7.88 2.02 -3.75
CA MET A 123 7.11 1.31 -4.78
C MET A 123 7.98 0.43 -5.67
N LYS A 124 9.17 0.88 -6.08
CA LYS A 124 10.12 0.04 -6.83
C LYS A 124 10.54 -1.20 -6.03
N LYS A 125 10.74 -1.06 -4.72
CA LYS A 125 11.06 -2.18 -3.83
C LYS A 125 9.92 -3.20 -3.79
N ILE A 126 8.68 -2.72 -3.67
CA ILE A 126 7.48 -3.57 -3.65
C ILE A 126 7.29 -4.29 -4.99
N ILE A 127 7.46 -3.59 -6.12
CA ILE A 127 7.36 -4.20 -7.46
C ILE A 127 8.41 -5.31 -7.63
N ALA A 128 9.66 -5.09 -7.21
CA ALA A 128 10.69 -6.11 -7.27
C ALA A 128 10.32 -7.32 -6.39
N TRP A 129 9.90 -7.07 -5.16
CA TRP A 129 9.47 -8.12 -4.24
C TRP A 129 8.26 -8.92 -4.77
N SER A 130 7.29 -8.29 -5.41
CA SER A 130 6.13 -8.98 -5.97
C SER A 130 6.52 -9.99 -7.05
N ARG A 131 7.54 -9.68 -7.84
CA ARG A 131 8.11 -10.58 -8.84
C ARG A 131 8.83 -11.76 -8.18
N GLU A 132 9.63 -11.50 -7.14
CA GLU A 132 10.31 -12.54 -6.34
C GLU A 132 9.30 -13.49 -5.68
N GLN A 133 8.11 -12.99 -5.31
CA GLN A 133 7.03 -13.79 -4.74
C GLN A 133 6.16 -14.49 -5.79
N ASN A 134 6.46 -14.33 -7.07
CA ASN A 134 5.65 -14.87 -8.18
C ASN A 134 4.17 -14.48 -8.06
N LEU A 135 3.89 -13.21 -7.75
CA LEU A 135 2.53 -12.71 -7.82
C LEU A 135 2.13 -12.53 -9.29
N ASP A 136 0.94 -13.00 -9.64
CA ASP A 136 0.43 -12.89 -11.00
C ASP A 136 0.13 -11.45 -11.39
N ASP A 137 -0.30 -10.66 -10.40
CA ASP A 137 -0.71 -9.28 -10.62
C ASP A 137 -0.55 -8.46 -9.33
N ILE A 138 -0.31 -7.15 -9.49
CA ILE A 138 -0.34 -6.19 -8.39
C ILE A 138 -1.26 -5.02 -8.75
N VAL A 139 -2.16 -4.70 -7.84
CA VAL A 139 -3.17 -3.65 -8.02
C VAL A 139 -3.12 -2.65 -6.89
N LEU A 140 -3.63 -1.46 -7.13
CA LEU A 140 -3.79 -0.42 -6.10
C LEU A 140 -4.98 0.48 -6.43
N HIS A 141 -5.45 1.20 -5.42
CA HIS A 141 -6.43 2.27 -5.60
C HIS A 141 -5.69 3.61 -5.48
N ALA A 142 -5.50 4.27 -6.61
CA ALA A 142 -4.78 5.54 -6.65
C ALA A 142 -5.65 6.69 -6.14
N SER A 143 -5.10 7.52 -5.24
CA SER A 143 -5.63 8.86 -5.03
C SER A 143 -5.24 9.77 -6.19
N ASP A 144 -5.96 10.87 -6.37
CA ASP A 144 -5.64 11.84 -7.44
C ASP A 144 -4.19 12.33 -7.34
N LYS A 145 -3.70 12.57 -6.12
CA LYS A 145 -2.31 13.02 -5.88
C LYS A 145 -1.27 11.93 -6.16
N GLY A 146 -1.64 10.65 -6.01
CA GLY A 146 -0.74 9.52 -6.21
C GLY A 146 -0.67 9.01 -7.65
N ARG A 147 -1.69 9.28 -8.46
CA ARG A 147 -1.86 8.72 -9.81
C ARG A 147 -0.62 8.88 -10.68
N VAL A 148 -0.08 10.09 -10.79
CA VAL A 148 1.09 10.39 -11.63
C VAL A 148 2.30 9.53 -11.26
N LEU A 149 2.52 9.28 -9.97
CA LEU A 149 3.60 8.40 -9.51
C LEU A 149 3.40 6.97 -10.02
N TYR A 150 2.19 6.44 -9.91
CA TYR A 150 1.90 5.06 -10.30
C TYR A 150 1.95 4.88 -11.82
N GLU A 151 1.44 5.82 -12.60
CA GLU A 151 1.55 5.81 -14.06
C GLU A 151 3.03 5.82 -14.51
N GLN A 152 3.89 6.61 -13.86
CA GLN A 152 5.34 6.61 -14.12
C GLN A 152 6.03 5.27 -13.78
N LEU A 153 5.40 4.43 -12.98
CA LEU A 153 5.89 3.11 -12.60
C LEU A 153 5.28 1.98 -13.44
N GLY A 154 4.46 2.33 -14.43
CA GLY A 154 3.84 1.38 -15.35
C GLY A 154 2.46 0.88 -14.93
N PHE A 155 1.86 1.42 -13.86
CA PHE A 155 0.48 1.11 -13.52
C PHE A 155 -0.46 1.78 -14.53
N VAL A 156 -1.49 1.06 -14.94
CA VAL A 156 -2.52 1.53 -15.85
C VAL A 156 -3.88 1.48 -15.17
N LEU A 157 -4.78 2.36 -15.59
CA LEU A 157 -6.16 2.32 -15.12
C LEU A 157 -6.86 1.08 -15.62
N THR A 158 -7.58 0.43 -14.73
CA THR A 158 -8.50 -0.65 -15.03
C THR A 158 -9.94 -0.20 -14.79
N ASN A 159 -10.88 -1.09 -14.97
CA ASN A 159 -12.31 -0.81 -14.95
C ASN A 159 -13.00 -1.30 -13.66
N GLU A 160 -12.31 -1.26 -12.51
CA GLU A 160 -12.96 -1.57 -11.24
C GLU A 160 -14.13 -0.63 -10.98
N MET A 161 -15.31 -1.22 -10.71
CA MET A 161 -16.53 -0.49 -10.37
C MET A 161 -16.90 -0.77 -8.92
N ARG A 162 -17.37 0.27 -8.21
CA ARG A 162 -17.79 0.16 -6.82
C ARG A 162 -19.27 0.50 -6.70
N LEU A 163 -20.05 -0.46 -6.19
CA LEU A 163 -21.42 -0.19 -5.82
C LEU A 163 -21.44 0.76 -4.61
N ARG A 164 -22.03 1.93 -4.78
CA ARG A 164 -22.38 2.80 -3.65
C ARG A 164 -23.67 2.28 -3.06
N GLY A 165 -23.62 1.79 -1.82
CA GLY A 165 -24.83 1.34 -1.14
C GLY A 165 -25.78 2.51 -0.93
N ASP A 166 -27.01 2.36 -1.37
CA ASP A 166 -28.14 3.17 -0.90
C ASP A 166 -28.39 2.79 0.56
N ARG A 167 -27.68 3.44 1.48
CA ARG A 167 -28.15 3.47 2.86
C ARG A 167 -29.33 4.45 2.86
N GLN A 168 -30.53 3.93 2.77
CA GLN A 168 -31.69 4.72 3.18
C GLN A 168 -31.42 5.11 4.65
N PRO A 169 -31.56 6.38 5.01
CA PRO A 169 -31.53 6.75 6.41
C PRO A 169 -32.73 6.07 7.09
N ASP A 170 -32.46 5.28 8.13
CA ASP A 170 -33.46 4.77 9.06
C ASP A 170 -34.21 5.92 9.72
#